data_01c10e6e3031a57e153f3ef2f4993cfa
#
_entry.id   01c10e6e3031a57e153f3ef2f4993cfa
#
_cell.length_a   1.000
_cell.length_b   1.000
_cell.length_c   1.000
_cell.angle_alpha   90.00
_cell.angle_beta   90.00
_cell.angle_gamma   90.00
#
_symmetry.space_group_name_H-M   'P 1'
#
loop_
_entity.id
_entity.type
_entity.pdbx_description
1 polymer ?
#
loop_
_entity_poly.entity_id
_entity_poly.type
_entity_poly.pdbx_seq_one_letter_code
_entity_poly.pdbx_strand_id
1 'polypeptide(L)'
;EKQYNVPIFVPGSAEFMMMNDELTTAHPKLATFFNLMTQMPLEPVTPMVPLGGGGIGMHVIPVEKAIEHVNQSVSVEHLSHWLDKYDKYAISQCTCRRQQEMRGEGSGEINGEFCIGVGDMAEYQVDRGRAHYVSYDEVLEILKRGERHGFVHQITNIDGEGKIVGICNCAPGVCNALRTSQLYNTPNLSRSAYRAHVEKEKCVACGKCVEVCPVGAAK
;
A
#
# COMPACT_ATOMS: atom_id res chain seq x y z
N GLU A 1 33.60 -11.62 -1.95
CA GLU A 1 33.21 -12.10 -0.62
C GLU A 1 31.86 -11.47 -0.27
N LYS A 2 30.84 -12.29 0.00
CA LYS A 2 29.52 -11.77 0.37
C LYS A 2 29.61 -11.23 1.79
N GLN A 3 29.31 -9.96 1.98
CA GLN A 3 29.20 -9.37 3.31
C GLN A 3 27.73 -9.50 3.78
N TYR A 4 27.55 -9.95 5.01
CA TYR A 4 26.27 -10.04 5.68
C TYR A 4 26.22 -9.01 6.80
N ASN A 5 25.15 -8.23 6.83
CA ASN A 5 24.88 -7.29 7.89
C ASN A 5 23.51 -7.63 8.51
N VAL A 6 23.38 -7.48 9.81
CA VAL A 6 22.09 -7.62 10.51
C VAL A 6 21.60 -6.20 10.80
N PRO A 7 20.67 -5.66 10.00
CA PRO A 7 20.08 -4.36 10.30
C PRO A 7 19.24 -4.46 11.57
N ILE A 8 19.19 -3.40 12.34
CA ILE A 8 18.41 -3.31 13.56
C ILE A 8 16.91 -3.43 13.23
N PHE A 9 16.48 -2.82 12.16
CA PHE A 9 15.13 -2.95 11.59
C PHE A 9 15.16 -2.60 10.11
N VAL A 10 14.51 -3.41 9.27
CA VAL A 10 14.36 -3.14 7.84
C VAL A 10 12.89 -2.87 7.56
N PRO A 11 12.55 -1.72 6.94
CA PRO A 11 11.21 -1.52 6.41
C PRO A 11 10.80 -2.70 5.50
N GLY A 12 9.60 -3.23 5.70
CA GLY A 12 9.14 -4.43 4.99
C GLY A 12 9.44 -5.76 5.68
N SER A 13 10.20 -5.79 6.78
CA SER A 13 10.50 -7.06 7.49
C SER A 13 9.23 -7.80 7.92
N ALA A 14 8.24 -7.07 8.42
CA ALA A 14 6.96 -7.65 8.83
C ALA A 14 6.23 -8.28 7.64
N GLU A 15 6.22 -7.59 6.51
CA GLU A 15 5.63 -8.06 5.26
C GLU A 15 6.30 -9.35 4.79
N PHE A 16 7.62 -9.39 4.74
CA PHE A 16 8.36 -10.57 4.32
C PHE A 16 8.18 -11.76 5.26
N MET A 17 8.12 -11.53 6.56
CA MET A 17 7.82 -12.59 7.54
C MET A 17 6.39 -13.11 7.36
N MET A 18 5.43 -12.23 7.18
CA MET A 18 4.02 -12.61 6.98
C MET A 18 3.76 -13.32 5.63
N MET A 19 4.63 -13.13 4.65
CA MET A 19 4.60 -13.85 3.37
C MET A 19 5.17 -15.28 3.45
N ASN A 20 5.82 -15.64 4.54
CA ASN A 20 6.43 -16.96 4.71
C ASN A 20 5.42 -17.93 5.34
N ASP A 21 4.86 -18.85 4.53
CA ASP A 21 3.85 -19.80 4.98
C ASP A 21 4.36 -20.77 6.06
N GLU A 22 5.58 -21.26 5.92
CA GLU A 22 6.20 -22.15 6.89
C GLU A 22 6.37 -21.43 8.24
N LEU A 23 6.93 -20.22 8.21
CA LEU A 23 7.15 -19.41 9.41
C LEU A 23 5.82 -19.04 10.09
N THR A 24 4.83 -18.59 9.32
CA THR A 24 3.54 -18.18 9.88
C THR A 24 2.69 -19.35 10.35
N THR A 25 2.84 -20.53 9.75
CA THR A 25 2.21 -21.78 10.22
C THR A 25 2.86 -22.24 11.54
N ALA A 26 4.19 -22.19 11.63
CA ALA A 26 4.91 -22.55 12.85
C ALA A 26 4.69 -21.53 13.99
N HIS A 27 4.51 -20.26 13.66
CA HIS A 27 4.42 -19.16 14.61
C HIS A 27 3.22 -18.23 14.34
N PRO A 28 1.96 -18.70 14.50
CA PRO A 28 0.77 -17.91 14.14
C PRO A 28 0.64 -16.60 14.95
N LYS A 29 1.25 -16.52 16.13
CA LYS A 29 1.29 -15.32 16.96
C LYS A 29 2.06 -14.15 16.33
N LEU A 30 2.85 -14.37 15.28
CA LEU A 30 3.50 -13.29 14.52
C LEU A 30 2.48 -12.29 13.97
N ALA A 31 1.33 -12.75 13.52
CA ALA A 31 0.26 -11.87 13.04
C ALA A 31 -0.23 -10.89 14.12
N THR A 32 -0.40 -11.37 15.36
CA THR A 32 -0.76 -10.53 16.50
C THR A 32 0.36 -9.56 16.86
N PHE A 33 1.60 -10.03 16.89
CA PHE A 33 2.76 -9.20 17.18
C PHE A 33 2.90 -8.03 16.20
N PHE A 34 2.84 -8.29 14.91
CA PHE A 34 2.93 -7.21 13.91
C PHE A 34 1.73 -6.28 13.92
N ASN A 35 0.52 -6.78 14.22
CA ASN A 35 -0.62 -5.91 14.40
C ASN A 35 -0.44 -4.96 15.60
N LEU A 36 0.08 -5.44 16.72
CA LEU A 36 0.38 -4.60 17.88
C LEU A 36 1.44 -3.56 17.56
N MET A 37 2.46 -3.90 16.77
CA MET A 37 3.46 -2.92 16.32
C MET A 37 2.84 -1.74 15.56
N THR A 38 1.79 -1.97 14.78
CA THR A 38 1.09 -0.87 14.07
C THR A 38 0.31 0.06 15.00
N GLN A 39 0.11 -0.35 16.25
CA GLN A 39 -0.58 0.41 17.28
C GLN A 39 0.39 1.08 18.27
N MET A 40 1.69 0.87 18.11
CA MET A 40 2.70 1.53 18.95
C MET A 40 2.82 3.01 18.57
N PRO A 41 2.99 3.91 19.54
CA PRO A 41 3.27 5.32 19.27
C PRO A 41 4.50 5.45 18.37
N LEU A 42 4.39 6.21 17.30
CA LEU A 42 5.51 6.43 16.36
C LEU A 42 6.60 7.35 16.95
N GLU A 43 6.30 8.06 18.02
CA GLU A 43 7.25 8.97 18.68
C GLU A 43 8.64 8.38 18.94
N PRO A 44 8.78 7.14 19.45
CA PRO A 44 10.11 6.55 19.62
C PRO A 44 10.80 6.15 18.31
N VAL A 45 10.03 6.01 17.23
CA VAL A 45 10.54 5.54 15.92
C VAL A 45 10.84 6.72 14.98
N THR A 46 10.20 7.85 15.22
CA THR A 46 10.36 9.07 14.40
C THR A 46 11.81 9.55 14.26
N PRO A 47 12.68 9.49 15.28
CA PRO A 47 14.10 9.86 15.14
C PRO A 47 14.88 8.91 14.22
N MET A 48 14.37 7.72 13.93
CA MET A 48 14.99 6.73 13.06
C MET A 48 14.62 6.89 11.58
N VAL A 49 13.66 7.75 11.29
CA VAL A 49 13.24 8.08 9.92
C VAL A 49 13.97 9.35 9.48
N PRO A 50 14.71 9.36 8.36
CA PRO A 50 15.39 10.55 7.88
C PRO A 50 14.42 11.74 7.73
N LEU A 51 14.82 12.91 8.20
CA LEU A 51 14.09 14.16 7.99
C LEU A 51 13.87 14.38 6.48
N GLY A 52 12.62 14.49 6.06
CA GLY A 52 12.25 14.64 4.66
C GLY A 52 11.84 13.34 3.96
N GLY A 53 12.12 12.18 4.55
CA GLY A 53 11.49 10.93 4.15
C GLY A 53 10.05 10.92 4.68
N GLY A 54 9.08 11.08 3.81
CA GLY A 54 7.69 11.05 4.21
C GLY A 54 7.33 9.70 4.82
N GLY A 55 7.08 9.68 6.13
CA GLY A 55 6.58 8.53 6.87
C GLY A 55 7.21 7.18 6.53
N ILE A 56 6.53 6.09 6.77
CA ILE A 56 7.02 4.72 6.49
C ILE A 56 6.96 4.42 4.97
N GLY A 57 7.65 5.20 4.14
CA GLY A 57 7.86 4.89 2.72
C GLY A 57 6.61 4.62 1.87
N MET A 58 5.43 5.06 2.32
CA MET A 58 4.17 4.86 1.60
C MET A 58 3.61 6.20 1.14
N HIS A 59 3.25 6.29 -0.13
CA HIS A 59 2.62 7.45 -0.74
C HIS A 59 1.28 7.09 -1.37
N VAL A 60 0.22 7.77 -0.98
CA VAL A 60 -1.11 7.58 -1.58
C VAL A 60 -1.13 8.24 -2.95
N ILE A 61 -1.53 7.47 -3.95
CA ILE A 61 -1.72 7.95 -5.32
C ILE A 61 -3.22 8.03 -5.62
N PRO A 62 -3.71 9.11 -6.23
CA PRO A 62 -5.08 9.21 -6.70
C PRO A 62 -5.39 8.14 -7.76
N VAL A 63 -6.65 7.80 -7.92
CA VAL A 63 -7.12 7.05 -9.09
C VAL A 63 -6.82 7.89 -10.33
N GLU A 64 -6.02 7.38 -11.25
CA GLU A 64 -5.48 8.15 -12.39
C GLU A 64 -6.59 8.77 -13.24
N LYS A 65 -7.67 8.05 -13.48
CA LYS A 65 -8.85 8.56 -14.17
C LYS A 65 -9.48 9.80 -13.51
N ALA A 66 -9.33 9.97 -12.21
CA ALA A 66 -9.86 11.12 -11.49
C ALA A 66 -9.05 12.40 -11.72
N ILE A 67 -7.80 12.28 -12.19
CA ILE A 67 -6.87 13.38 -12.42
C ILE A 67 -6.49 13.57 -13.89
N GLU A 68 -7.06 12.80 -14.82
CA GLU A 68 -6.80 12.89 -16.28
C GLU A 68 -6.97 14.29 -16.85
N HIS A 69 -7.89 15.08 -16.29
CA HIS A 69 -8.22 16.43 -16.75
C HIS A 69 -7.47 17.54 -16.01
N VAL A 70 -6.62 17.17 -15.06
CA VAL A 70 -5.84 18.11 -14.26
C VAL A 70 -4.43 18.19 -14.82
N ASN A 71 -3.85 19.38 -14.81
CA ASN A 71 -2.53 19.65 -15.38
C ASN A 71 -1.48 18.61 -14.92
N GLN A 72 -0.84 17.93 -15.88
CA GLN A 72 0.08 16.80 -15.68
C GLN A 72 1.44 17.18 -15.03
N SER A 73 1.50 18.30 -14.33
CA SER A 73 2.75 18.80 -13.75
C SER A 73 3.33 17.91 -12.62
N VAL A 74 2.59 16.92 -12.14
CA VAL A 74 3.00 16.05 -11.03
C VAL A 74 2.95 14.59 -11.48
N SER A 75 3.89 14.20 -12.34
CA SER A 75 3.94 12.84 -12.92
C SER A 75 4.01 11.73 -11.87
N VAL A 76 4.64 12.00 -10.73
CA VAL A 76 4.78 11.03 -9.62
C VAL A 76 3.46 10.65 -8.96
N GLU A 77 2.39 11.39 -9.20
CA GLU A 77 1.03 11.07 -8.73
C GLU A 77 0.24 10.20 -9.73
N HIS A 78 0.85 9.82 -10.87
CA HIS A 78 0.24 8.95 -11.86
C HIS A 78 0.81 7.54 -11.76
N LEU A 79 -0.05 6.52 -11.64
CA LEU A 79 0.37 5.12 -11.59
C LEU A 79 1.08 4.69 -12.87
N SER A 80 0.61 5.15 -14.02
CA SER A 80 1.24 4.91 -15.33
C SER A 80 2.69 5.36 -15.35
N HIS A 81 3.01 6.53 -14.80
CA HIS A 81 4.38 7.02 -14.70
C HIS A 81 5.32 6.03 -13.99
N TRP A 82 4.82 5.33 -12.98
CA TRP A 82 5.61 4.34 -12.25
C TRP A 82 5.65 3.01 -12.98
N LEU A 83 4.53 2.57 -13.54
CA LEU A 83 4.47 1.31 -14.29
C LEU A 83 5.39 1.34 -15.51
N ASP A 84 5.40 2.43 -16.26
CA ASP A 84 6.20 2.57 -17.48
C ASP A 84 7.71 2.54 -17.25
N LYS A 85 8.15 2.65 -15.99
CA LYS A 85 9.57 2.54 -15.62
C LYS A 85 10.07 1.09 -15.50
N TYR A 86 9.17 0.13 -15.48
CA TYR A 86 9.49 -1.26 -15.21
C TYR A 86 8.98 -2.18 -16.32
N ASP A 87 9.66 -3.30 -16.49
CA ASP A 87 9.33 -4.36 -17.46
C ASP A 87 8.89 -5.66 -16.79
N LYS A 88 8.97 -5.74 -15.45
CA LYS A 88 8.61 -6.92 -14.67
C LYS A 88 7.62 -6.53 -13.59
N TYR A 89 6.52 -7.28 -13.53
CA TYR A 89 5.49 -7.14 -12.52
C TYR A 89 5.17 -8.50 -11.93
N ALA A 90 4.96 -8.56 -10.63
CA ALA A 90 4.51 -9.76 -9.95
C ALA A 90 3.41 -9.42 -8.96
N ILE A 91 2.46 -10.35 -8.80
CA ILE A 91 1.37 -10.19 -7.84
C ILE A 91 1.50 -11.19 -6.72
N SER A 92 1.19 -10.73 -5.51
CA SER A 92 1.20 -11.52 -4.30
C SER A 92 -0.02 -11.27 -3.43
N GLN A 93 -0.26 -12.20 -2.51
CA GLN A 93 -1.26 -11.99 -1.46
C GLN A 93 -0.88 -10.80 -0.59
N CYS A 94 -1.86 -9.97 -0.26
CA CYS A 94 -1.65 -8.83 0.63
C CYS A 94 -1.33 -9.29 2.06
N THR A 95 -0.17 -8.92 2.58
CA THR A 95 0.29 -9.31 3.92
C THR A 95 -0.56 -8.74 5.05
N CYS A 96 -1.10 -7.53 4.87
CA CYS A 96 -2.02 -6.94 5.83
C CYS A 96 -3.32 -7.74 5.93
N ARG A 97 -3.87 -8.20 4.81
CA ARG A 97 -5.07 -9.06 4.79
C ARG A 97 -4.79 -10.40 5.45
N ARG A 98 -3.69 -11.05 5.07
CA ARG A 98 -3.26 -12.31 5.66
C ARG A 98 -3.11 -12.21 7.18
N GLN A 99 -2.50 -11.12 7.65
CA GLN A 99 -2.34 -10.86 9.09
C GLN A 99 -3.69 -10.81 9.82
N GLN A 100 -4.69 -10.12 9.25
CA GLN A 100 -6.02 -10.02 9.84
C GLN A 100 -6.75 -11.36 9.81
N GLU A 101 -6.63 -12.12 8.73
CA GLU A 101 -7.19 -13.48 8.63
C GLU A 101 -6.62 -14.41 9.69
N MET A 102 -5.30 -14.44 9.86
CA MET A 102 -4.63 -15.26 10.89
C MET A 102 -5.06 -14.91 12.31
N ARG A 103 -5.55 -13.68 12.52
CA ARG A 103 -6.10 -13.23 13.81
C ARG A 103 -7.60 -13.52 13.95
N GLY A 104 -8.25 -14.04 12.92
CA GLY A 104 -9.69 -14.28 12.90
C GLY A 104 -10.53 -13.01 12.77
N GLU A 105 -9.95 -11.88 12.38
CA GLU A 105 -10.65 -10.59 12.22
C GLU A 105 -11.20 -10.38 10.81
N GLY A 106 -10.93 -11.33 9.91
CA GLY A 106 -11.28 -11.21 8.50
C GLY A 106 -10.44 -10.22 7.73
N SER A 107 -10.41 -10.34 6.41
CA SER A 107 -9.59 -9.50 5.53
C SER A 107 -10.42 -8.48 4.75
N GLY A 108 -11.65 -8.23 5.17
CA GLY A 108 -12.63 -7.45 4.43
C GLY A 108 -13.39 -8.32 3.40
N GLU A 109 -14.21 -7.68 2.57
CA GLU A 109 -15.10 -8.37 1.64
C GLU A 109 -14.40 -9.19 0.56
N ILE A 110 -13.10 -8.95 0.32
CA ILE A 110 -12.34 -9.59 -0.75
C ILE A 110 -11.01 -10.07 -0.26
N ASN A 111 -10.88 -11.38 -0.27
CA ASN A 111 -9.60 -12.06 -0.28
C ASN A 111 -8.99 -11.99 -1.67
N GLY A 112 -7.69 -11.84 -1.74
CA GLY A 112 -7.01 -11.95 -3.01
C GLY A 112 -5.69 -11.22 -3.07
N GLU A 113 -5.10 -11.38 -4.22
CA GLU A 113 -3.82 -10.81 -4.57
C GLU A 113 -4.01 -9.39 -5.06
N PHE A 114 -3.46 -8.44 -4.32
CA PHE A 114 -3.54 -7.01 -4.59
C PHE A 114 -2.23 -6.27 -4.34
N CYS A 115 -1.17 -6.98 -3.94
CA CYS A 115 0.16 -6.43 -3.78
C CYS A 115 0.95 -6.67 -5.06
N ILE A 116 1.37 -5.61 -5.72
CA ILE A 116 2.11 -5.65 -6.98
C ILE A 116 3.55 -5.27 -6.69
N GLY A 117 4.48 -6.21 -6.89
CA GLY A 117 5.91 -5.96 -6.93
C GLY A 117 6.34 -5.51 -8.31
N VAL A 118 7.33 -4.62 -8.42
CA VAL A 118 7.86 -4.15 -9.70
C VAL A 118 9.37 -4.33 -9.78
N GLY A 119 9.90 -4.56 -10.98
CA GLY A 119 11.32 -4.69 -11.25
C GLY A 119 12.01 -5.78 -10.40
N ASP A 120 13.09 -5.41 -9.74
CA ASP A 120 13.89 -6.32 -8.88
C ASP A 120 13.05 -6.93 -7.75
N MET A 121 12.06 -6.20 -7.23
CA MET A 121 11.17 -6.73 -6.20
C MET A 121 10.23 -7.80 -6.75
N ALA A 122 9.72 -7.63 -7.97
CA ALA A 122 8.92 -8.66 -8.63
C ALA A 122 9.73 -9.96 -8.77
N GLU A 123 10.95 -9.86 -9.27
CA GLU A 123 11.87 -10.99 -9.41
C GLU A 123 12.16 -11.66 -8.05
N TYR A 124 12.53 -10.86 -7.04
CA TYR A 124 12.80 -11.37 -5.70
C TYR A 124 11.62 -12.15 -5.11
N GLN A 125 10.41 -11.63 -5.26
CA GLN A 125 9.20 -12.27 -4.70
C GLN A 125 8.88 -13.58 -5.43
N VAL A 126 9.04 -13.63 -6.76
CA VAL A 126 8.83 -14.84 -7.56
C VAL A 126 9.88 -15.90 -7.25
N ASP A 127 11.15 -15.53 -7.18
CA ASP A 127 12.23 -16.45 -6.83
C ASP A 127 12.07 -17.10 -5.45
N ARG A 128 11.35 -16.41 -4.56
CA ARG A 128 11.03 -16.93 -3.22
C ARG A 128 9.70 -17.67 -3.17
N GLY A 129 9.04 -17.90 -4.31
CA GLY A 129 7.76 -18.61 -4.38
C GLY A 129 6.60 -17.88 -3.69
N ARG A 130 6.67 -16.53 -3.59
CA ARG A 130 5.70 -15.69 -2.86
C ARG A 130 4.81 -14.88 -3.77
N ALA A 131 5.13 -14.86 -5.04
CA ALA A 131 4.40 -14.14 -6.08
C ALA A 131 4.48 -14.90 -7.38
N HIS A 132 3.69 -14.51 -8.35
CA HIS A 132 3.82 -14.93 -9.74
C HIS A 132 3.85 -13.73 -10.66
N TYR A 133 4.52 -13.87 -11.79
CA TYR A 133 4.58 -12.81 -12.79
C TYR A 133 3.21 -12.55 -13.41
N VAL A 134 2.95 -11.30 -13.69
CA VAL A 134 1.77 -10.82 -14.42
C VAL A 134 2.19 -9.82 -15.49
N SER A 135 1.38 -9.71 -16.54
CA SER A 135 1.55 -8.71 -17.59
C SER A 135 1.13 -7.31 -17.14
N TYR A 136 1.54 -6.31 -17.90
CA TYR A 136 1.09 -4.93 -17.71
C TYR A 136 -0.44 -4.80 -17.72
N ASP A 137 -1.10 -5.48 -18.68
CA ASP A 137 -2.56 -5.44 -18.78
C ASP A 137 -3.25 -6.08 -17.57
N GLU A 138 -2.71 -7.17 -17.05
CA GLU A 138 -3.20 -7.79 -15.82
C GLU A 138 -3.03 -6.86 -14.62
N VAL A 139 -1.91 -6.12 -14.52
CA VAL A 139 -1.73 -5.08 -13.50
C VAL A 139 -2.84 -4.05 -13.58
N LEU A 140 -3.16 -3.53 -14.77
CA LEU A 140 -4.24 -2.56 -14.94
C LEU A 140 -5.61 -3.12 -14.51
N GLU A 141 -5.90 -4.39 -14.79
CA GLU A 141 -7.15 -5.01 -14.35
C GLU A 141 -7.20 -5.21 -12.81
N ILE A 142 -6.06 -5.50 -12.18
CA ILE A 142 -5.95 -5.58 -10.73
C ILE A 142 -6.22 -4.20 -10.09
N LEU A 143 -5.64 -3.14 -10.64
CA LEU A 143 -5.87 -1.77 -10.18
C LEU A 143 -7.36 -1.40 -10.29
N LYS A 144 -7.98 -1.60 -11.47
CA LYS A 144 -9.41 -1.37 -11.68
C LYS A 144 -10.30 -2.20 -10.74
N ARG A 145 -9.89 -3.44 -10.45
CA ARG A 145 -10.58 -4.28 -9.47
C ARG A 145 -10.51 -3.66 -8.08
N GLY A 146 -9.34 -3.17 -7.68
CA GLY A 146 -9.17 -2.46 -6.41
C GLY A 146 -10.05 -1.21 -6.32
N GLU A 147 -10.10 -0.41 -7.40
CA GLU A 147 -10.93 0.81 -7.47
C GLU A 147 -12.42 0.50 -7.28
N ARG A 148 -12.93 -0.56 -7.92
CA ARG A 148 -14.34 -0.98 -7.77
C ARG A 148 -14.71 -1.31 -6.33
N HIS A 149 -13.74 -1.70 -5.51
CA HIS A 149 -13.89 -2.03 -4.09
C HIS A 149 -13.48 -0.89 -3.15
N GLY A 150 -13.24 0.30 -3.67
CA GLY A 150 -12.86 1.46 -2.87
C GLY A 150 -11.48 1.34 -2.22
N PHE A 151 -10.56 0.56 -2.82
CA PHE A 151 -9.20 0.44 -2.32
C PHE A 151 -8.38 1.69 -2.64
N VAL A 152 -7.46 1.99 -1.75
CA VAL A 152 -6.54 3.11 -1.88
C VAL A 152 -5.24 2.63 -2.51
N HIS A 153 -4.85 3.23 -3.64
CA HIS A 153 -3.56 2.97 -4.24
C HIS A 153 -2.45 3.64 -3.44
N GLN A 154 -1.40 2.89 -3.18
CA GLN A 154 -0.20 3.39 -2.52
C GLN A 154 1.03 2.86 -3.22
N ILE A 155 2.02 3.71 -3.44
CA ILE A 155 3.35 3.28 -3.86
C ILE A 155 4.26 3.16 -2.64
N THR A 156 5.16 2.18 -2.69
CA THR A 156 6.22 2.03 -1.70
C THR A 156 7.47 2.70 -2.24
N ASN A 157 7.82 3.84 -1.67
CA ASN A 157 8.99 4.59 -2.05
C ASN A 157 10.04 4.50 -0.94
N ILE A 158 11.06 3.67 -1.15
CA ILE A 158 12.14 3.46 -0.18
C ILE A 158 13.40 4.25 -0.59
N ASP A 159 13.58 4.51 -1.89
CA ASP A 159 14.82 5.08 -2.45
C ASP A 159 14.64 6.48 -3.05
N GLY A 160 13.71 7.28 -2.53
CA GLY A 160 13.46 8.62 -3.05
C GLY A 160 12.56 8.66 -4.29
N GLU A 161 12.62 9.72 -5.08
CA GLU A 161 11.68 9.98 -6.19
C GLU A 161 11.90 9.11 -7.44
N GLY A 162 13.02 8.40 -7.51
CA GLY A 162 13.42 7.67 -8.70
C GLY A 162 12.94 6.23 -8.79
N LYS A 163 12.65 5.60 -7.65
CA LYS A 163 12.43 4.15 -7.57
C LYS A 163 11.33 3.79 -6.58
N ILE A 164 10.47 2.87 -6.97
CA ILE A 164 9.52 2.22 -6.07
C ILE A 164 9.79 0.71 -6.05
N VAL A 165 9.35 0.03 -5.02
CA VAL A 165 9.44 -1.44 -4.93
C VAL A 165 8.10 -2.13 -5.21
N GLY A 166 7.00 -1.40 -5.15
CA GLY A 166 5.69 -1.97 -5.45
C GLY A 166 4.55 -0.99 -5.33
N ILE A 167 3.38 -1.47 -5.73
CA ILE A 167 2.11 -0.78 -5.69
C ILE A 167 1.15 -1.61 -4.84
N CYS A 168 0.61 -1.00 -3.80
CA CYS A 168 -0.38 -1.61 -2.94
C CYS A 168 -1.79 -1.12 -3.29
N ASN A 169 -2.77 -2.02 -3.20
CA ASN A 169 -4.19 -1.71 -3.33
C ASN A 169 -4.85 -1.98 -1.97
N CYS A 170 -4.98 -0.96 -1.17
CA CYS A 170 -5.20 -1.06 0.25
C CYS A 170 -6.65 -0.86 0.66
N ALA A 171 -7.23 -1.83 1.36
CA ALA A 171 -8.49 -1.63 2.08
C ALA A 171 -8.22 -0.81 3.35
N PRO A 172 -8.87 0.35 3.57
CA PRO A 172 -8.57 1.24 4.68
C PRO A 172 -8.69 0.59 6.06
N GLY A 173 -9.69 -0.25 6.27
CA GLY A 173 -9.91 -0.95 7.54
C GLY A 173 -8.94 -2.11 7.81
N VAL A 174 -8.14 -2.53 6.82
CA VAL A 174 -7.27 -3.71 6.88
C VAL A 174 -5.79 -3.31 6.79
N CYS A 175 -5.46 -2.35 5.95
CA CYS A 175 -4.08 -1.94 5.70
C CYS A 175 -3.41 -1.37 6.96
N ASN A 176 -2.25 -1.92 7.32
CA ASN A 176 -1.51 -1.48 8.49
C ASN A 176 -1.10 0.00 8.38
N ALA A 177 -0.60 0.45 7.22
CA ALA A 177 -0.19 1.83 7.00
C ALA A 177 -1.36 2.82 7.14
N LEU A 178 -2.51 2.53 6.49
CA LEU A 178 -3.68 3.41 6.56
C LEU A 178 -4.29 3.44 7.97
N ARG A 179 -4.36 2.28 8.65
CA ARG A 179 -4.85 2.19 10.03
C ARG A 179 -3.96 2.99 10.99
N THR A 180 -2.64 2.85 10.88
CA THR A 180 -1.68 3.60 11.69
C THR A 180 -1.82 5.10 11.46
N SER A 181 -1.93 5.53 10.21
CA SER A 181 -2.15 6.93 9.86
C SER A 181 -3.44 7.50 10.47
N GLN A 182 -4.53 6.73 10.42
CA GLN A 182 -5.81 7.13 11.03
C GLN A 182 -5.74 7.17 12.57
N LEU A 183 -5.13 6.14 13.17
CA LEU A 183 -5.06 5.99 14.63
C LEU A 183 -4.29 7.13 15.29
N TYR A 184 -3.18 7.53 14.68
CA TYR A 184 -2.31 8.56 15.27
C TYR A 184 -2.48 9.94 14.65
N ASN A 185 -3.39 10.09 13.67
CA ASN A 185 -3.55 11.32 12.88
C ASN A 185 -2.20 11.85 12.35
N THR A 186 -1.31 10.94 12.04
CA THR A 186 0.03 11.26 11.54
C THR A 186 0.09 10.94 10.04
N PRO A 187 0.73 11.80 9.25
CA PRO A 187 1.03 11.48 7.88
C PRO A 187 2.17 10.45 7.83
N ASN A 188 1.86 9.16 8.04
CA ASN A 188 2.77 8.09 7.64
C ASN A 188 2.96 8.06 6.13
N LEU A 189 2.12 8.80 5.45
CA LEU A 189 2.01 8.88 4.02
C LEU A 189 2.39 10.29 3.61
N SER A 190 3.22 10.43 2.59
CA SER A 190 3.38 11.73 1.95
C SER A 190 2.02 12.18 1.43
N ARG A 191 1.77 13.47 1.51
CA ARG A 191 0.49 14.03 1.08
C ARG A 191 0.47 14.09 -0.43
N SER A 192 -0.63 13.63 -1.03
CA SER A 192 -0.93 13.87 -2.44
C SER A 192 -1.07 15.37 -2.71
N ALA A 193 -0.62 15.80 -3.88
CA ALA A 193 -0.84 17.16 -4.39
C ALA A 193 -2.32 17.43 -4.72
N TYR A 194 -3.13 16.38 -4.84
CA TYR A 194 -4.54 16.47 -5.21
C TYR A 194 -5.45 16.42 -3.99
N ARG A 195 -6.55 17.14 -4.09
CA ARG A 195 -7.63 17.12 -3.09
C ARG A 195 -8.97 17.04 -3.79
N ALA A 196 -9.76 16.02 -3.42
CA ALA A 196 -11.14 15.94 -3.89
C ALA A 196 -11.98 17.12 -3.39
N HIS A 197 -12.82 17.67 -4.25
CA HIS A 197 -13.80 18.68 -3.89
C HIS A 197 -15.14 18.41 -4.60
N VAL A 198 -16.21 18.93 -4.03
CA VAL A 198 -17.56 18.82 -4.60
C VAL A 198 -17.89 20.12 -5.33
N GLU A 199 -18.24 20.01 -6.61
CA GLU A 199 -18.81 21.12 -7.37
C GLU A 199 -20.26 21.36 -6.91
N LYS A 200 -20.46 22.40 -6.11
CA LYS A 200 -21.75 22.67 -5.45
C LYS A 200 -22.91 22.82 -6.42
N GLU A 201 -22.65 23.41 -7.60
CA GLU A 201 -23.63 23.65 -8.64
C GLU A 201 -24.11 22.35 -9.32
N LYS A 202 -23.30 21.31 -9.28
CA LYS A 202 -23.62 19.99 -9.83
C LYS A 202 -24.10 19.00 -8.77
N CYS A 203 -23.95 19.35 -7.50
CA CYS A 203 -24.29 18.47 -6.39
C CYS A 203 -25.80 18.40 -6.19
N VAL A 204 -26.37 17.21 -6.34
CA VAL A 204 -27.82 16.95 -6.10
C VAL A 204 -28.07 16.39 -4.69
N ALA A 205 -27.10 16.45 -3.80
CA ALA A 205 -27.17 15.97 -2.41
C ALA A 205 -27.66 14.50 -2.26
N CYS A 206 -27.35 13.64 -3.21
CA CYS A 206 -27.77 12.22 -3.19
C CYS A 206 -27.06 11.36 -2.13
N GLY A 207 -26.02 11.85 -1.46
CA GLY A 207 -25.30 11.13 -0.42
C GLY A 207 -24.34 10.04 -0.91
N LYS A 208 -24.30 9.71 -2.19
CA LYS A 208 -23.51 8.59 -2.71
C LYS A 208 -22.02 8.72 -2.42
N CYS A 209 -21.46 9.92 -2.44
CA CYS A 209 -20.04 10.16 -2.09
C CYS A 209 -19.76 9.85 -0.62
N VAL A 210 -20.73 10.05 0.27
CA VAL A 210 -20.62 9.69 1.70
C VAL A 210 -20.68 8.17 1.87
N GLU A 211 -21.61 7.53 1.16
CA GLU A 211 -21.79 6.07 1.20
C GLU A 211 -20.55 5.30 0.72
N VAL A 212 -19.95 5.74 -0.40
CA VAL A 212 -18.80 5.03 -1.01
C VAL A 212 -17.45 5.45 -0.45
N CYS A 213 -17.37 6.47 0.41
CA CYS A 213 -16.11 6.95 0.92
C CYS A 213 -15.48 5.95 1.90
N PRO A 214 -14.37 5.28 1.54
CA PRO A 214 -13.82 4.20 2.34
C PRO A 214 -13.19 4.67 3.66
N VAL A 215 -13.00 5.97 3.83
CA VAL A 215 -12.38 6.58 5.02
C VAL A 215 -13.31 7.55 5.75
N GLY A 216 -14.58 7.65 5.34
CA GLY A 216 -15.57 8.52 5.97
C GLY A 216 -15.23 10.02 5.92
N ALA A 217 -14.43 10.44 4.94
CA ALA A 217 -14.01 11.84 4.79
C ALA A 217 -15.07 12.71 4.10
N ALA A 218 -15.94 12.12 3.28
CA ALA A 218 -17.08 12.80 2.68
C ALA A 218 -18.19 12.97 3.73
N LYS A 219 -18.78 14.18 3.78
CA LYS A 219 -19.85 14.54 4.72
C LYS A 219 -20.96 15.25 4.00
#